data_d2ab62835024b4d8f11070087e6b5a2f
#
_entry.id   d2ab62835024b4d8f11070087e6b5a2f
#
_cell.length_a   1.000
_cell.length_b   1.000
_cell.length_c   1.000
_cell.angle_alpha   90.00
_cell.angle_beta   90.00
_cell.angle_gamma   90.00
#
_symmetry.space_group_name_H-M   'P 1'
#
loop_
_entity.id
_entity.type
_entity.pdbx_description
1 polymer ?
#
loop_
_entity_poly.entity_id
_entity_poly.type
_entity_poly.pdbx_seq_one_letter_code
_entity_poly.pdbx_strand_id
1 'polypeptide(L)'
;MDQGTVPQTRAYGDTPVVAIYVETNDTNPLNALEFVLKDSGKLFFDDIILFSANINYNAETGRVYVLNNPNVQFLLDNNEQFLQPLRKRGMKVILGILGNHDAAGVAQLSDMGCREFAKEL
;
A
#
# COMPACT_ATOMS: atom_id res chain seq x y z
N MET A 1 6.03 -28.27 -7.39
CA MET A 1 5.88 -27.98 -7.59
C MET A 1 5.92 -27.77 -8.02
N ASP A 2 5.95 -27.42 -7.89
CA ASP A 2 5.89 -26.94 -8.09
C ASP A 2 5.40 -26.67 -8.35
N GLN A 3 5.07 -26.65 -8.06
CA GLN A 3 4.50 -26.20 -8.35
C GLN A 3 4.52 -25.54 -8.99
N GLY A 4 4.67 -25.34 -9.20
CA GLY A 4 4.82 -24.57 -9.53
C GLY A 4 4.96 -23.76 -9.52
N THR A 5 5.02 -23.66 -9.55
CA THR A 5 5.14 -22.78 -9.34
C THR A 5 4.82 -21.77 -9.05
N VAL A 6 4.42 -21.86 -8.79
CA VAL A 6 4.06 -20.75 -8.26
C VAL A 6 4.93 -20.23 -7.40
N PRO A 7 5.27 -19.29 -7.54
CA PRO A 7 6.09 -18.78 -6.70
C PRO A 7 5.54 -18.44 -5.54
N GLN A 8 5.69 -18.85 -5.17
CA GLN A 8 5.42 -18.49 -4.47
C GLN A 8 5.85 -17.86 -3.74
N THR A 9 5.88 -17.42 -3.88
CA THR A 9 5.81 -16.60 -2.87
C THR A 9 6.11 -17.31 -1.66
N ARG A 10 6.14 -16.73 -0.58
CA ARG A 10 6.36 -17.34 0.61
C ARG A 10 5.36 -18.33 0.88
N ALA A 11 5.71 -19.49 1.18
CA ALA A 11 4.79 -20.49 1.60
C ALA A 11 4.25 -20.09 2.96
N TYR A 12 2.97 -20.03 3.05
CA TYR A 12 2.35 -19.77 4.32
C TYR A 12 2.71 -20.90 5.28
N GLY A 13 3.15 -20.57 6.46
CA GLY A 13 3.51 -21.53 7.47
C GLY A 13 5.00 -21.79 7.60
N ASP A 14 5.78 -21.47 6.57
CA ASP A 14 7.21 -21.64 6.68
C ASP A 14 7.86 -20.46 7.38
N THR A 15 7.51 -19.26 6.95
CA THR A 15 8.08 -18.02 7.48
C THR A 15 6.98 -17.00 7.61
N PRO A 16 6.75 -16.46 8.79
CA PRO A 16 5.73 -15.43 8.93
C PRO A 16 6.10 -14.18 8.12
N VAL A 17 5.10 -13.55 7.58
CA VAL A 17 5.25 -12.27 6.90
C VAL A 17 5.00 -11.17 7.93
N VAL A 18 5.94 -10.23 8.03
CA VAL A 18 5.81 -9.11 8.94
C VAL A 18 5.51 -7.86 8.14
N ALA A 19 4.34 -7.30 8.37
CA ALA A 19 3.90 -6.08 7.69
C ALA A 19 3.76 -4.96 8.70
N ILE A 20 4.02 -3.74 8.27
CA ILE A 20 3.88 -2.56 9.11
C ILE A 20 3.10 -1.50 8.38
N TYR A 21 2.15 -0.88 9.08
CA TYR A 21 1.47 0.32 8.60
C TYR A 21 2.31 1.53 8.97
N VAL A 22 2.53 2.41 8.02
CA VAL A 22 3.27 3.63 8.24
C VAL A 22 2.37 4.82 7.99
N GLU A 23 2.14 5.61 9.03
CA GLU A 23 1.45 6.89 8.86
C GLU A 23 2.40 7.84 8.16
N THR A 24 1.91 8.39 7.06
CA THR A 24 2.76 9.20 6.18
C THR A 24 2.90 10.66 6.63
N ASN A 25 2.24 11.04 7.73
CA ASN A 25 2.26 12.44 8.17
C ASN A 25 3.63 12.88 8.65
N ASP A 26 4.23 12.10 9.53
CA ASP A 26 5.49 12.48 10.17
C ASP A 26 6.57 11.41 10.06
N THR A 27 6.27 10.29 9.44
CA THR A 27 7.17 9.16 9.43
C THR A 27 7.78 8.95 8.06
N ASN A 28 9.11 8.90 8.02
CA ASN A 28 9.83 8.56 6.80
C ASN A 28 9.76 7.04 6.61
N PRO A 29 9.18 6.54 5.53
CA PRO A 29 9.07 5.09 5.32
C PRO A 29 10.42 4.39 5.24
N LEU A 30 11.50 5.09 4.92
CA LEU A 30 12.84 4.51 4.91
C LEU A 30 13.30 4.05 6.28
N ASN A 31 12.68 4.54 7.35
CA ASN A 31 13.01 4.10 8.71
C ASN A 31 12.79 2.60 8.89
N ALA A 32 11.92 2.00 8.09
CA ALA A 32 11.69 0.55 8.15
C ALA A 32 12.93 -0.26 7.79
N LEU A 33 13.86 0.32 7.05
CA LEU A 33 15.12 -0.35 6.70
C LEU A 33 16.08 -0.48 7.87
N GLU A 34 15.84 0.26 8.95
CA GLU A 34 16.73 0.23 10.10
C GLU A 34 16.47 -0.97 11.02
N PHE A 35 15.35 -1.66 10.84
CA PHE A 35 15.00 -2.80 11.66
C PHE A 35 15.43 -4.09 10.98
N VAL A 36 16.42 -4.75 11.56
CA VAL A 36 16.96 -5.98 11.01
C VAL A 36 16.93 -7.08 12.06
N LEU A 37 16.89 -8.32 11.59
CA LEU A 37 16.96 -9.47 12.49
C LEU A 37 18.36 -9.60 13.04
N LYS A 38 18.43 -9.82 14.35
CA LYS A 38 19.71 -9.84 15.07
C LYS A 38 20.68 -10.87 14.52
N ASP A 39 20.15 -12.06 14.25
CA ASP A 39 21.03 -13.18 13.88
C ASP A 39 21.43 -13.18 12.41
N SER A 40 20.49 -12.85 11.53
CA SER A 40 20.74 -12.96 10.09
C SER A 40 21.08 -11.63 9.42
N GLY A 41 20.75 -10.52 10.06
CA GLY A 41 20.90 -9.20 9.44
C GLY A 41 19.86 -8.91 8.36
N LYS A 42 18.92 -9.80 8.14
CA LYS A 42 17.86 -9.57 7.16
C LYS A 42 16.86 -8.56 7.69
N LEU A 43 16.18 -7.88 6.78
CA LEU A 43 15.16 -6.91 7.16
C LEU A 43 14.07 -7.58 8.00
N PHE A 44 13.64 -6.89 9.04
CA PHE A 44 12.59 -7.40 9.90
C PHE A 44 11.22 -7.31 9.24
N PHE A 45 10.93 -6.21 8.54
CA PHE A 45 9.65 -6.02 7.86
C PHE A 45 9.73 -6.52 6.43
N ASP A 46 8.71 -7.25 6.01
CA ASP A 46 8.58 -7.73 4.65
C ASP A 46 7.76 -6.80 3.79
N ASP A 47 6.70 -6.25 4.38
CA ASP A 47 5.76 -5.39 3.68
C ASP A 47 5.61 -4.08 4.44
N ILE A 48 5.53 -2.98 3.69
CA ILE A 48 5.22 -1.68 4.27
C ILE A 48 3.94 -1.18 3.62
N ILE A 49 3.00 -0.76 4.46
CA ILE A 49 1.70 -0.29 4.01
C ILE A 49 1.62 1.20 4.32
N LEU A 50 1.55 2.01 3.27
CA LEU A 50 1.42 3.45 3.42
C LEU A 50 -0.02 3.78 3.79
N PHE A 51 -0.19 4.53 4.86
CA PHE A 51 -1.49 4.85 5.43
C PHE A 51 -1.73 6.33 5.26
N SER A 52 -2.61 6.81 4.45
CA SER A 52 -3.35 6.05 3.45
C SER A 52 -3.93 7.01 2.42
N ALA A 53 -4.38 6.48 1.32
CA ALA A 53 -5.27 7.20 0.43
C ALA A 53 -6.70 7.04 0.94
N ASN A 54 -7.61 7.87 0.46
CA ASN A 54 -9.00 7.85 0.89
C ASN A 54 -9.95 7.67 -0.29
N ILE A 55 -11.06 7.02 -0.01
CA ILE A 55 -12.14 6.91 -0.97
C ILE A 55 -13.05 8.10 -0.74
N ASN A 56 -13.24 8.92 -1.75
CA ASN A 56 -14.08 10.10 -1.69
C ASN A 56 -15.22 10.01 -2.68
N TYR A 57 -16.20 10.89 -2.51
CA TYR A 57 -17.40 10.90 -3.32
C TYR A 57 -17.71 12.33 -3.75
N ASN A 58 -17.98 12.50 -5.04
CA ASN A 58 -18.43 13.76 -5.57
C ASN A 58 -19.94 13.70 -5.75
N ALA A 59 -20.68 14.42 -4.91
CA ALA A 59 -22.15 14.39 -4.91
C ALA A 59 -22.73 14.99 -6.20
N GLU A 60 -22.04 15.90 -6.85
CA GLU A 60 -22.53 16.50 -8.08
C GLU A 60 -22.48 15.55 -9.27
N THR A 61 -21.44 14.75 -9.35
CA THR A 61 -21.26 13.81 -10.45
C THR A 61 -21.65 12.39 -10.11
N GLY A 62 -21.84 12.08 -8.82
CA GLY A 62 -22.08 10.72 -8.36
C GLY A 62 -20.87 9.83 -8.44
N ARG A 63 -19.69 10.40 -8.63
CA ARG A 63 -18.47 9.63 -8.84
C ARG A 63 -17.75 9.35 -7.52
N VAL A 64 -17.33 8.09 -7.38
CA VAL A 64 -16.44 7.67 -6.28
C VAL A 64 -15.01 7.67 -6.83
N TYR A 65 -14.09 8.22 -6.07
CA TYR A 65 -12.71 8.35 -6.52
C TYR A 65 -11.73 8.20 -5.38
N VAL A 66 -10.46 7.99 -5.72
CA VAL A 66 -9.38 7.88 -4.73
C VAL A 66 -8.70 9.23 -4.60
N LEU A 67 -8.53 9.68 -3.36
CA LEU A 67 -7.80 10.90 -3.07
C LEU A 67 -6.60 10.56 -2.20
N ASN A 68 -5.42 10.91 -2.67
CA ASN A 68 -4.22 10.84 -1.85
C ASN A 68 -4.11 12.12 -1.04
N ASN A 69 -3.87 12.00 0.27
CA ASN A 69 -3.57 13.21 1.02
C ASN A 69 -2.21 13.75 0.56
N PRO A 70 -1.86 15.01 0.91
CA PRO A 70 -0.62 15.61 0.44
C PRO A 70 0.64 14.82 0.79
N ASN A 71 0.65 14.16 1.95
CA ASN A 71 1.82 13.40 2.37
C ASN A 71 1.99 12.12 1.55
N VAL A 72 0.90 11.41 1.28
CA VAL A 72 0.95 10.23 0.41
C VAL A 72 1.36 10.65 -0.99
N GLN A 73 0.76 11.73 -1.49
CA GLN A 73 1.09 12.22 -2.83
C GLN A 73 2.56 12.61 -2.94
N PHE A 74 3.10 13.24 -1.90
CA PHE A 74 4.51 13.59 -1.86
C PHE A 74 5.40 12.35 -1.99
N LEU A 75 5.08 11.28 -1.28
CA LEU A 75 5.85 10.04 -1.37
C LEU A 75 5.77 9.41 -2.75
N LEU A 76 4.59 9.43 -3.36
CA LEU A 76 4.41 8.89 -4.70
C LEU A 76 5.17 9.72 -5.74
N ASP A 77 5.12 11.03 -5.63
CA ASP A 77 5.82 11.94 -6.54
C ASP A 77 7.35 11.83 -6.40
N ASN A 78 7.81 11.49 -5.20
CA ASN A 78 9.23 11.34 -4.89
C ASN A 78 9.60 9.87 -4.65
N ASN A 79 8.95 8.96 -5.36
CA ASN A 79 9.11 7.53 -5.11
C ASN A 79 10.54 7.04 -5.28
N GLU A 80 11.32 7.64 -6.15
CA GLU A 80 12.71 7.24 -6.33
C GLU A 80 13.53 7.43 -5.06
N GLN A 81 13.21 8.46 -4.29
CA GLN A 81 13.92 8.77 -3.06
C GLN A 81 13.39 7.99 -1.86
N PHE A 82 12.07 7.79 -1.78
CA PHE A 82 11.44 7.26 -0.57
C PHE A 82 10.92 5.84 -0.69
N LEU A 83 10.56 5.38 -1.88
CA LEU A 83 9.92 4.08 -2.06
C LEU A 83 10.81 3.07 -2.78
N GLN A 84 11.52 3.51 -3.80
CA GLN A 84 12.38 2.62 -4.56
C GLN A 84 13.49 1.98 -3.71
N PRO A 85 14.11 2.70 -2.76
CA PRO A 85 15.10 2.05 -1.89
C PRO A 85 14.52 0.87 -1.09
N LEU A 86 13.26 0.98 -0.67
CA LEU A 86 12.58 -0.11 0.03
C LEU A 86 12.41 -1.31 -0.90
N ARG A 87 11.96 -1.07 -2.10
CA ARG A 87 11.73 -2.13 -3.09
C ARG A 87 13.03 -2.80 -3.52
N LYS A 88 14.10 -2.03 -3.65
CA LYS A 88 15.41 -2.57 -4.00
C LYS A 88 15.94 -3.52 -2.94
N ARG A 89 15.53 -3.33 -1.69
CA ARG A 89 15.90 -4.22 -0.59
C ARG A 89 14.94 -5.41 -0.47
N GLY A 90 13.99 -5.54 -1.38
CA GLY A 90 13.06 -6.66 -1.41
C GLY A 90 11.77 -6.46 -0.62
N MET A 91 11.55 -5.25 -0.10
CA MET A 91 10.35 -4.94 0.65
C MET A 91 9.20 -4.63 -0.31
N LYS A 92 8.00 -5.12 0.00
CA LYS A 92 6.81 -4.81 -0.77
C LYS A 92 6.20 -3.52 -0.24
N VAL A 93 5.90 -2.60 -1.15
CA VAL A 93 5.27 -1.32 -0.78
C VAL A 93 3.83 -1.35 -1.24
N ILE A 94 2.92 -1.16 -0.31
CA ILE A 94 1.48 -1.27 -0.53
C ILE A 94 0.82 0.06 -0.15
N LEU A 95 -0.10 0.53 -0.98
CA LEU A 95 -0.88 1.71 -0.65
C LEU A 95 -2.20 1.27 -0.01
N GLY A 96 -2.42 1.69 1.23
CA GLY A 96 -3.68 1.44 1.91
C GLY A 96 -4.73 2.43 1.45
N ILE A 97 -5.96 1.98 1.28
CA ILE A 97 -7.08 2.81 0.85
C ILE A 97 -8.20 2.65 1.87
N LEU A 98 -8.63 3.76 2.43
CA LEU A 98 -9.64 3.75 3.49
C LEU A 98 -10.86 4.57 3.12
N GLY A 99 -11.97 4.27 3.78
CA GLY A 99 -13.16 5.12 3.73
C GLY A 99 -12.89 6.46 4.41
N ASN A 100 -13.78 7.41 4.18
CA ASN A 100 -13.59 8.79 4.59
C ASN A 100 -14.67 9.28 5.56
N HIS A 101 -15.34 8.37 6.25
CA HIS A 101 -16.38 8.70 7.23
C HIS A 101 -17.55 9.52 6.68
N ASP A 102 -17.79 9.46 5.37
CA ASP A 102 -18.92 10.15 4.74
C ASP A 102 -19.66 9.18 3.83
N ALA A 103 -20.36 9.69 2.83
CA ALA A 103 -21.15 8.85 1.93
C ALA A 103 -20.32 8.05 0.92
N ALA A 104 -19.00 8.19 0.96
CA ALA A 104 -18.15 7.50 0.01
C ALA A 104 -18.03 6.00 0.30
N GLY A 105 -18.02 5.21 -0.74
CA GLY A 105 -17.85 3.76 -0.62
C GLY A 105 -17.86 3.08 -1.97
N VAL A 106 -17.53 1.80 -1.98
CA VAL A 106 -17.40 1.04 -3.21
C VAL A 106 -18.34 -0.17 -3.27
N ALA A 107 -19.19 -0.34 -2.25
CA ALA A 107 -19.98 -1.54 -2.11
C ALA A 107 -21.13 -1.63 -3.12
N GLN A 108 -21.61 -0.52 -3.62
CA GLN A 108 -22.82 -0.47 -4.47
C GLN A 108 -22.58 0.34 -5.75
N LEU A 109 -21.40 0.22 -6.33
CA LEU A 109 -21.09 0.90 -7.58
C LEU A 109 -21.79 0.21 -8.75
N SER A 110 -22.23 1.01 -9.74
CA SER A 110 -22.67 0.46 -11.01
C SER A 110 -21.48 -0.16 -11.75
N ASP A 111 -21.76 -0.92 -12.82
CA ASP A 111 -20.70 -1.51 -13.62
C ASP A 111 -19.74 -0.43 -14.15
N MET A 112 -20.29 0.68 -14.63
CA MET A 112 -19.47 1.78 -15.10
C MET A 112 -18.67 2.41 -13.97
N GLY A 113 -19.29 2.59 -12.80
CA GLY A 113 -18.62 3.11 -11.63
C GLY A 113 -17.46 2.22 -11.18
N CYS A 114 -17.64 0.92 -11.24
CA CYS A 114 -16.58 -0.03 -10.92
C CYS A 114 -15.40 0.13 -11.87
N ARG A 115 -15.68 0.26 -13.16
CA ARG A 115 -14.63 0.43 -14.16
C ARG A 115 -13.87 1.74 -13.99
N GLU A 116 -14.60 2.82 -13.72
CA GLU A 116 -13.98 4.12 -13.49
C GLU A 116 -13.12 4.11 -12.25
N PHE A 117 -13.62 3.52 -11.17
CA PHE A 117 -12.87 3.43 -9.94
C PHE A 117 -11.60 2.60 -10.12
N ALA A 118 -11.72 1.46 -10.80
CA ALA A 118 -10.58 0.58 -11.02
C ALA A 118 -9.46 1.25 -11.83
N LYS A 119 -9.82 2.16 -12.73
CA LYS A 119 -8.82 2.87 -13.53
C LYS A 119 -7.97 3.82 -12.69
N GLU A 120 -8.46 4.25 -11.54
CA GLU A 120 -7.70 5.14 -10.67
C GLU A 120 -6.67 4.39 -9.83
N LEU A 121 -6.84 3.11 -9.69
CA LEU A 121 -5.93 2.28 -8.91
C LEU A 121 -4.72 1.87 -9.73
#